data_1d3da30887d801f03d4332da3dd9ee3b
#
_entry.id   1d3da30887d801f03d4332da3dd9ee3b
#
_cell.length_a   1.000
_cell.length_b   1.000
_cell.length_c   1.000
_cell.angle_alpha   90.00
_cell.angle_beta   90.00
_cell.angle_gamma   90.00
#
_symmetry.space_group_name_H-M   'P 1'
#
loop_
_entity.id
_entity.type
_entity.pdbx_description
1 polymer ?
#
loop_
_entity_poly.entity_id
_entity_poly.type
_entity_poly.pdbx_seq_one_letter_code
_entity_poly.pdbx_strand_id
1 'polypeptide(L)'
;FPVSSHIFKNLPKPELIIIAALYHDIAKGRGGDHSILGAGDVADFGERHGLQAQEISLLQWLIENHLLMSTISQREDTSDPDVIYKFAKHVGDQRHLDHLWVLTVADINATNPRLWTEWKGALMSNLYFETKQVLQSGLDQPTNRDAWVTDAKNSVLKILDLQSVSESEANQVWGDVDDQFFLRERAADIAYFTKGILDGDNNQPVIQIRDV
;
A
#
# COMPACT_ATOMS: atom_id res chain seq x y z
N PHE A 1 8.71 12.00 9.52
CA PHE A 1 8.43 10.87 8.58
C PHE A 1 9.33 9.68 8.92
N PRO A 2 9.04 8.90 10.00
CA PRO A 2 9.97 7.84 10.45
C PRO A 2 10.24 6.79 9.37
N VAL A 3 9.20 6.34 8.66
CA VAL A 3 9.31 5.33 7.60
C VAL A 3 10.18 5.84 6.46
N SER A 4 9.90 7.04 5.93
CA SER A 4 10.70 7.63 4.83
C SER A 4 12.15 7.84 5.23
N SER A 5 12.40 8.32 6.45
CA SER A 5 13.76 8.52 6.97
C SER A 5 14.52 7.21 7.14
N HIS A 6 13.83 6.16 7.59
CA HIS A 6 14.42 4.83 7.71
C HIS A 6 14.78 4.25 6.34
N ILE A 7 13.84 4.31 5.37
CA ILE A 7 14.08 3.83 4.01
C ILE A 7 15.24 4.58 3.38
N PHE A 8 15.20 5.92 3.38
CA PHE A 8 16.23 6.76 2.76
C PHE A 8 17.64 6.46 3.29
N LYS A 9 17.78 6.28 4.61
CA LYS A 9 19.08 5.94 5.23
C LYS A 9 19.63 4.58 4.80
N ASN A 10 18.77 3.66 4.40
CA ASN A 10 19.14 2.31 4.00
C ASN A 10 19.20 2.13 2.47
N LEU A 11 18.94 3.17 1.67
CA LEU A 11 19.11 3.10 0.22
C LEU A 11 20.60 2.97 -0.13
N PRO A 12 20.97 2.04 -1.01
CA PRO A 12 22.39 1.86 -1.42
C PRO A 12 22.97 3.10 -2.11
N LYS A 13 22.13 3.87 -2.82
CA LYS A 13 22.49 5.06 -3.59
C LYS A 13 21.42 6.13 -3.41
N PRO A 14 21.38 6.83 -2.25
CA PRO A 14 20.36 7.84 -1.96
C PRO A 14 20.40 9.05 -2.91
N GLU A 15 21.53 9.29 -3.59
CA GLU A 15 21.66 10.32 -4.63
C GLU A 15 20.67 10.13 -5.79
N LEU A 16 20.24 8.91 -6.10
CA LEU A 16 19.25 8.66 -7.14
C LEU A 16 17.90 9.28 -6.81
N ILE A 17 17.50 9.32 -5.54
CA ILE A 17 16.27 10.02 -5.12
C ILE A 17 16.39 11.53 -5.34
N ILE A 18 17.57 12.10 -5.08
CA ILE A 18 17.81 13.54 -5.29
C ILE A 18 17.69 13.86 -6.78
N ILE A 19 18.28 13.03 -7.64
CA ILE A 19 18.18 13.19 -9.10
C ILE A 19 16.71 13.05 -9.54
N ALA A 20 15.98 12.02 -9.07
CA ALA A 20 14.58 11.83 -9.39
C ALA A 20 13.73 13.04 -8.94
N ALA A 21 13.97 13.57 -7.74
CA ALA A 21 13.27 14.75 -7.23
C ALA A 21 13.55 16.02 -8.05
N LEU A 22 14.73 16.17 -8.64
CA LEU A 22 15.05 17.28 -9.53
C LEU A 22 14.36 17.16 -10.91
N TYR A 23 14.19 15.94 -11.40
CA TYR A 23 13.72 15.68 -12.75
C TYR A 23 12.23 15.34 -12.87
N HIS A 24 11.53 14.96 -11.79
CA HIS A 24 10.14 14.45 -11.87
C HIS A 24 9.17 15.46 -12.53
N ASP A 25 9.41 16.77 -12.35
CA ASP A 25 8.58 17.85 -12.85
C ASP A 25 9.30 18.77 -13.86
N ILE A 26 10.51 18.45 -14.25
CA ILE A 26 11.37 19.35 -15.06
C ILE A 26 10.77 19.70 -16.42
N ALA A 27 9.95 18.83 -16.96
CA ALA A 27 9.33 19.00 -18.27
C ALA A 27 7.93 19.64 -18.23
N LYS A 28 7.45 20.08 -17.05
CA LYS A 28 6.17 20.79 -16.93
C LYS A 28 6.15 22.05 -17.81
N GLY A 29 5.05 22.23 -18.55
CA GLY A 29 4.87 23.38 -19.46
C GLY A 29 5.52 23.24 -20.84
N ARG A 30 6.21 22.13 -21.14
CA ARG A 30 6.86 21.90 -22.45
C ARG A 30 5.89 21.33 -23.53
N GLY A 31 4.64 21.08 -23.15
CA GLY A 31 3.66 20.38 -24.01
C GLY A 31 3.84 18.87 -24.01
N GLY A 32 2.75 18.14 -23.98
CA GLY A 32 2.75 16.68 -23.82
C GLY A 32 2.83 16.23 -22.36
N ASP A 33 3.05 14.93 -22.16
CA ASP A 33 3.18 14.34 -20.83
C ASP A 33 4.56 14.65 -20.25
N HIS A 34 4.59 15.45 -19.17
CA HIS A 34 5.83 15.87 -18.52
C HIS A 34 6.61 14.69 -17.90
N SER A 35 5.92 13.63 -17.48
CA SER A 35 6.56 12.45 -16.89
C SER A 35 7.38 11.70 -17.94
N ILE A 36 6.81 11.52 -19.13
CA ILE A 36 7.50 10.87 -20.26
C ILE A 36 8.68 11.74 -20.76
N LEU A 37 8.46 13.04 -20.90
CA LEU A 37 9.51 13.96 -21.33
C LEU A 37 10.65 14.03 -20.30
N GLY A 38 10.31 14.12 -19.01
CA GLY A 38 11.29 14.14 -17.92
C GLY A 38 12.10 12.84 -17.80
N ALA A 39 11.47 11.70 -18.08
CA ALA A 39 12.17 10.41 -18.14
C ALA A 39 13.21 10.35 -19.27
N GLY A 40 12.91 10.97 -20.41
CA GLY A 40 13.90 11.13 -21.48
C GLY A 40 15.07 12.03 -21.06
N ASP A 41 14.76 13.19 -20.45
CA ASP A 41 15.79 14.13 -19.98
C ASP A 41 16.73 13.52 -18.91
N VAL A 42 16.19 12.71 -17.99
CA VAL A 42 17.03 12.05 -16.98
C VAL A 42 17.88 10.93 -17.55
N ALA A 43 17.42 10.24 -18.59
CA ALA A 43 18.23 9.26 -19.29
C ALA A 43 19.46 9.90 -19.94
N ASP A 44 19.26 11.00 -20.68
CA ASP A 44 20.33 11.78 -21.27
C ASP A 44 21.32 12.32 -20.22
N PHE A 45 20.80 12.74 -19.06
CA PHE A 45 21.63 13.15 -17.93
C PHE A 45 22.46 11.96 -17.40
N GLY A 46 21.82 10.83 -17.17
CA GLY A 46 22.46 9.63 -16.62
C GLY A 46 23.60 9.14 -17.51
N GLU A 47 23.38 9.07 -18.82
CA GLU A 47 24.39 8.69 -19.80
C GLU A 47 25.61 9.62 -19.78
N ARG A 48 25.37 10.94 -19.78
CA ARG A 48 26.43 11.95 -19.74
C ARG A 48 27.24 11.94 -18.46
N HIS A 49 26.64 11.49 -17.35
CA HIS A 49 27.28 11.44 -16.03
C HIS A 49 27.76 10.03 -15.65
N GLY A 50 27.70 9.07 -16.58
CA GLY A 50 28.24 7.73 -16.39
C GLY A 50 27.46 6.88 -15.37
N LEU A 51 26.15 7.12 -15.22
CA LEU A 51 25.29 6.25 -14.43
C LEU A 51 25.17 4.88 -15.12
N GLN A 52 24.99 3.83 -14.32
CA GLN A 52 24.77 2.50 -14.84
C GLN A 52 23.37 2.37 -15.49
N ALA A 53 23.22 1.52 -16.50
CA ALA A 53 21.95 1.33 -17.20
C ALA A 53 20.76 1.02 -16.25
N GLN A 54 20.99 0.23 -15.19
CA GLN A 54 19.98 -0.10 -14.18
C GLN A 54 19.58 1.12 -13.31
N GLU A 55 20.49 2.08 -13.13
CA GLU A 55 20.21 3.31 -12.40
C GLU A 55 19.41 4.29 -13.25
N ILE A 56 19.78 4.38 -14.52
CA ILE A 56 19.03 5.16 -15.51
C ILE A 56 17.60 4.63 -15.64
N SER A 57 17.45 3.30 -15.80
CA SER A 57 16.12 2.68 -15.86
C SER A 57 15.27 2.93 -14.63
N LEU A 58 15.87 2.88 -13.42
CA LEU A 58 15.15 3.22 -12.19
C LEU A 58 14.71 4.69 -12.17
N LEU A 59 15.58 5.61 -12.56
CA LEU A 59 15.27 7.04 -12.60
C LEU A 59 14.15 7.33 -13.60
N GLN A 60 14.20 6.77 -14.80
CA GLN A 60 13.13 6.90 -15.81
C GLN A 60 11.81 6.39 -15.25
N TRP A 61 11.81 5.17 -14.70
CA TRP A 61 10.62 4.57 -14.11
C TRP A 61 10.03 5.43 -12.97
N LEU A 62 10.87 5.97 -12.10
CA LEU A 62 10.44 6.83 -10.99
C LEU A 62 9.77 8.10 -11.50
N ILE A 63 10.33 8.74 -12.52
CA ILE A 63 9.77 9.96 -13.09
C ILE A 63 8.45 9.70 -13.80
N GLU A 64 8.37 8.63 -14.60
CA GLU A 64 7.13 8.21 -15.26
C GLU A 64 6.02 7.89 -14.26
N ASN A 65 6.37 7.33 -13.10
CA ASN A 65 5.41 6.82 -12.11
C ASN A 65 5.33 7.65 -10.82
N HIS A 66 5.91 8.87 -10.78
CA HIS A 66 5.98 9.66 -9.53
C HIS A 66 4.61 9.97 -8.91
N LEU A 67 3.54 10.04 -9.69
CA LEU A 67 2.17 10.25 -9.23
C LEU A 67 1.41 8.96 -8.88
N LEU A 68 1.96 7.78 -9.23
CA LEU A 68 1.26 6.51 -9.16
C LEU A 68 0.78 6.18 -7.74
N MET A 69 1.70 6.22 -6.77
CA MET A 69 1.38 5.87 -5.38
C MET A 69 0.34 6.82 -4.77
N SER A 70 0.48 8.13 -4.99
CA SER A 70 -0.47 9.13 -4.49
C SER A 70 -1.84 9.00 -5.15
N THR A 71 -1.88 8.60 -6.42
CA THR A 71 -3.13 8.41 -7.17
C THR A 71 -3.87 7.16 -6.67
N ILE A 72 -3.19 6.02 -6.60
CA ILE A 72 -3.82 4.76 -6.17
C ILE A 72 -4.28 4.87 -4.72
N SER A 73 -3.43 5.35 -3.81
CA SER A 73 -3.80 5.45 -2.39
C SER A 73 -5.03 6.34 -2.11
N GLN A 74 -5.37 7.26 -3.02
CA GLN A 74 -6.49 8.19 -2.83
C GLN A 74 -7.73 7.85 -3.67
N ARG A 75 -7.61 7.02 -4.70
CA ARG A 75 -8.69 6.73 -5.65
C ARG A 75 -9.16 5.29 -5.64
N GLU A 76 -8.31 4.38 -5.17
CA GLU A 76 -8.59 2.96 -5.14
C GLU A 76 -8.78 2.48 -3.69
N ASP A 77 -9.48 1.40 -3.52
CA ASP A 77 -9.62 0.74 -2.22
C ASP A 77 -8.35 -0.05 -1.92
N THR A 78 -7.47 0.53 -1.09
CA THR A 78 -6.20 -0.12 -0.71
C THR A 78 -6.38 -1.27 0.29
N SER A 79 -7.60 -1.61 0.66
CA SER A 79 -7.92 -2.85 1.39
C SER A 79 -8.29 -4.00 0.44
N ASP A 80 -8.48 -3.71 -0.87
CA ASP A 80 -8.74 -4.72 -1.88
C ASP A 80 -7.41 -5.39 -2.32
N PRO A 81 -7.25 -6.71 -2.09
CA PRO A 81 -6.07 -7.45 -2.49
C PRO A 81 -5.73 -7.34 -3.99
N ASP A 82 -6.75 -7.22 -4.86
CA ASP A 82 -6.54 -7.10 -6.29
C ASP A 82 -5.89 -5.75 -6.65
N VAL A 83 -6.25 -4.68 -5.94
CA VAL A 83 -5.61 -3.36 -6.09
C VAL A 83 -4.15 -3.43 -5.67
N ILE A 84 -3.89 -4.01 -4.49
CA ILE A 84 -2.53 -4.18 -3.97
C ILE A 84 -1.68 -5.03 -4.93
N TYR A 85 -2.21 -6.15 -5.42
CA TYR A 85 -1.49 -7.02 -6.33
C TYR A 85 -1.18 -6.34 -7.67
N LYS A 86 -2.14 -5.64 -8.27
CA LYS A 86 -1.93 -4.87 -9.51
C LYS A 86 -0.85 -3.82 -9.32
N PHE A 87 -0.88 -3.12 -8.18
CA PHE A 87 0.14 -2.13 -7.85
C PHE A 87 1.50 -2.79 -7.63
N ALA A 88 1.57 -3.90 -6.87
CA ALA A 88 2.81 -4.67 -6.66
C ALA A 88 3.40 -5.17 -7.99
N LYS A 89 2.56 -5.68 -8.89
CA LYS A 89 2.99 -6.11 -10.21
C LYS A 89 3.53 -4.97 -11.07
N HIS A 90 2.93 -3.79 -10.97
CA HIS A 90 3.41 -2.60 -11.69
C HIS A 90 4.74 -2.09 -11.13
N VAL A 91 4.89 -2.10 -9.81
CA VAL A 91 6.12 -1.69 -9.11
C VAL A 91 7.27 -2.69 -9.35
N GLY A 92 6.98 -3.98 -9.36
CA GLY A 92 7.88 -5.07 -9.72
C GLY A 92 8.78 -5.55 -8.60
N ASP A 93 9.44 -4.68 -7.85
CA ASP A 93 10.35 -5.05 -6.77
C ASP A 93 10.41 -4.04 -5.61
N GLN A 94 11.03 -4.47 -4.50
CA GLN A 94 11.19 -3.67 -3.30
C GLN A 94 12.00 -2.39 -3.54
N ARG A 95 12.97 -2.42 -4.45
CA ARG A 95 13.82 -1.26 -4.76
C ARG A 95 13.00 -0.14 -5.40
N HIS A 96 12.14 -0.46 -6.36
CA HIS A 96 11.22 0.51 -6.97
C HIS A 96 10.22 1.04 -5.94
N LEU A 97 9.64 0.15 -5.10
CA LEU A 97 8.70 0.54 -4.06
C LEU A 97 9.30 1.53 -3.05
N ASP A 98 10.49 1.25 -2.56
CA ASP A 98 11.18 2.09 -1.58
C ASP A 98 11.50 3.49 -2.14
N HIS A 99 12.00 3.54 -3.37
CA HIS A 99 12.32 4.80 -4.03
C HIS A 99 11.06 5.60 -4.35
N LEU A 100 10.00 4.94 -4.84
CA LEU A 100 8.71 5.59 -5.12
C LEU A 100 8.08 6.18 -3.85
N TRP A 101 8.11 5.44 -2.74
CA TRP A 101 7.64 5.93 -1.44
C TRP A 101 8.36 7.21 -1.03
N VAL A 102 9.70 7.19 -1.02
CA VAL A 102 10.49 8.33 -0.59
C VAL A 102 10.26 9.55 -1.50
N LEU A 103 10.25 9.34 -2.83
CA LEU A 103 9.97 10.40 -3.80
C LEU A 103 8.59 11.01 -3.60
N THR A 104 7.53 10.18 -3.47
CA THR A 104 6.16 10.65 -3.30
C THR A 104 5.97 11.44 -2.01
N VAL A 105 6.55 10.97 -0.89
CA VAL A 105 6.49 11.69 0.40
C VAL A 105 7.25 13.02 0.30
N ALA A 106 8.40 13.03 -0.34
CA ALA A 106 9.20 14.25 -0.51
C ALA A 106 8.47 15.27 -1.39
N ASP A 107 7.92 14.85 -2.53
CA ASP A 107 7.19 15.71 -3.47
C ASP A 107 5.97 16.37 -2.80
N ILE A 108 5.10 15.58 -2.14
CA ILE A 108 3.92 16.12 -1.46
C ILE A 108 4.31 17.19 -0.42
N ASN A 109 5.35 16.92 0.37
CA ASN A 109 5.75 17.83 1.43
C ASN A 109 6.51 19.06 0.92
N ALA A 110 7.29 18.93 -0.16
CA ALA A 110 7.97 20.07 -0.80
C ALA A 110 6.97 20.98 -1.50
N THR A 111 5.95 20.43 -2.14
CA THR A 111 4.90 21.18 -2.82
C THR A 111 4.05 21.97 -1.82
N ASN A 112 3.50 21.32 -0.81
CA ASN A 112 2.78 21.96 0.28
C ASN A 112 2.66 21.01 1.48
N PRO A 113 3.33 21.28 2.62
CA PRO A 113 3.27 20.40 3.80
C PRO A 113 1.84 20.17 4.35
N ARG A 114 0.90 21.08 4.08
CA ARG A 114 -0.51 20.93 4.49
C ARG A 114 -1.26 19.86 3.70
N LEU A 115 -0.70 19.42 2.56
CA LEU A 115 -1.27 18.31 1.79
C LEU A 115 -1.00 16.94 2.42
N TRP A 116 -0.04 16.86 3.33
CA TRP A 116 0.22 15.65 4.11
C TRP A 116 -0.66 15.63 5.35
N THR A 117 -1.82 15.03 5.25
CA THR A 117 -2.71 14.79 6.39
C THR A 117 -2.43 13.40 7.00
N GLU A 118 -2.82 13.19 8.26
CA GLU A 118 -2.71 11.88 8.91
C GLU A 118 -3.46 10.81 8.11
N TRP A 119 -4.65 11.14 7.60
CA TRP A 119 -5.44 10.25 6.76
C TRP A 119 -4.69 9.84 5.47
N LYS A 120 -4.15 10.81 4.74
CA LYS A 120 -3.36 10.53 3.52
C LYS A 120 -2.12 9.69 3.84
N GLY A 121 -1.43 10.04 4.92
CA GLY A 121 -0.28 9.27 5.40
C GLY A 121 -0.63 7.82 5.75
N ALA A 122 -1.80 7.59 6.37
CA ALA A 122 -2.28 6.25 6.69
C ALA A 122 -2.59 5.43 5.42
N LEU A 123 -3.31 6.01 4.45
CA LEU A 123 -3.61 5.33 3.17
C LEU A 123 -2.35 4.95 2.40
N MET A 124 -1.41 5.87 2.28
CA MET A 124 -0.15 5.60 1.59
C MET A 124 0.70 4.57 2.33
N SER A 125 0.73 4.62 3.67
CA SER A 125 1.44 3.63 4.48
C SER A 125 0.83 2.25 4.31
N ASN A 126 -0.51 2.15 4.33
CA ASN A 126 -1.19 0.89 4.07
C ASN A 126 -0.80 0.32 2.70
N LEU A 127 -0.92 1.11 1.63
CA LEU A 127 -0.53 0.70 0.29
C LEU A 127 0.93 0.23 0.23
N TYR A 128 1.86 0.96 0.88
CA TYR A 128 3.27 0.59 0.90
C TYR A 128 3.52 -0.75 1.61
N PHE A 129 2.97 -0.94 2.82
CA PHE A 129 3.25 -2.14 3.62
C PHE A 129 2.60 -3.39 3.04
N GLU A 130 1.36 -3.29 2.56
CA GLU A 130 0.67 -4.39 1.88
C GLU A 130 1.40 -4.78 0.59
N THR A 131 1.80 -3.79 -0.23
CA THR A 131 2.60 -4.05 -1.44
C THR A 131 3.93 -4.73 -1.12
N LYS A 132 4.61 -4.26 -0.07
CA LYS A 132 5.87 -4.87 0.39
C LYS A 132 5.68 -6.34 0.76
N GLN A 133 4.60 -6.67 1.44
CA GLN A 133 4.29 -8.05 1.81
C GLN A 133 4.05 -8.92 0.57
N VAL A 134 3.30 -8.42 -0.42
CA VAL A 134 3.07 -9.12 -1.69
C VAL A 134 4.39 -9.35 -2.45
N LEU A 135 5.26 -8.33 -2.54
CA LEU A 135 6.57 -8.46 -3.19
C LEU A 135 7.49 -9.48 -2.48
N GLN A 136 7.42 -9.58 -1.15
CA GLN A 136 8.18 -10.55 -0.36
C GLN A 136 7.67 -11.99 -0.51
N SER A 137 6.37 -12.18 -0.68
CA SER A 137 5.76 -13.50 -0.90
C SER A 137 5.92 -14.00 -2.34
N GLY A 138 6.27 -13.12 -3.28
CA GLY A 138 6.49 -13.42 -4.70
C GLY A 138 5.26 -13.15 -5.56
N LEU A 139 5.49 -12.50 -6.72
CA LEU A 139 4.44 -12.12 -7.68
C LEU A 139 3.89 -13.31 -8.50
N ASP A 140 4.51 -14.48 -8.42
CA ASP A 140 4.08 -15.67 -9.15
C ASP A 140 2.92 -16.42 -8.47
N GLN A 141 2.63 -16.06 -7.21
CA GLN A 141 1.40 -16.54 -6.57
C GLN A 141 0.29 -15.54 -6.92
N PRO A 142 -0.73 -15.96 -7.70
CA PRO A 142 -1.93 -15.15 -7.85
C PRO A 142 -2.42 -14.83 -6.45
N THR A 143 -2.87 -13.60 -6.25
CA THR A 143 -3.53 -13.21 -5.00
C THR A 143 -4.55 -14.26 -4.68
N ASN A 144 -4.18 -15.17 -3.81
CA ASN A 144 -5.11 -16.15 -3.34
C ASN A 144 -5.99 -15.40 -2.33
N ARG A 145 -7.02 -14.71 -2.86
CA ARG A 145 -8.04 -14.03 -2.06
C ARG A 145 -8.52 -14.97 -0.96
N ASP A 146 -8.67 -16.25 -1.29
CA ASP A 146 -9.05 -17.30 -0.34
C ASP A 146 -7.99 -17.50 0.76
N ALA A 147 -6.69 -17.38 0.43
CA ALA A 147 -5.64 -17.46 1.44
C ALA A 147 -5.66 -16.23 2.37
N TRP A 148 -5.87 -15.03 1.84
CA TRP A 148 -5.96 -13.81 2.67
C TRP A 148 -7.20 -13.85 3.58
N VAL A 149 -8.34 -14.25 3.05
CA VAL A 149 -9.55 -14.47 3.85
C VAL A 149 -9.30 -15.54 4.92
N THR A 150 -8.62 -16.61 4.56
CA THR A 150 -8.26 -17.68 5.50
C THR A 150 -7.32 -17.18 6.60
N ASP A 151 -6.30 -16.39 6.26
CA ASP A 151 -5.35 -15.82 7.22
C ASP A 151 -6.03 -14.79 8.15
N ALA A 152 -6.94 -13.97 7.59
CA ALA A 152 -7.76 -13.06 8.38
C ALA A 152 -8.65 -13.84 9.36
N LYS A 153 -9.39 -14.86 8.89
CA LYS A 153 -10.21 -15.74 9.73
C LYS A 153 -9.39 -16.42 10.82
N ASN A 154 -8.21 -16.96 10.49
CA ASN A 154 -7.30 -17.57 11.46
C ASN A 154 -6.82 -16.58 12.54
N SER A 155 -6.60 -15.33 12.16
CA SER A 155 -6.22 -14.26 13.09
C SER A 155 -7.36 -13.91 14.04
N VAL A 156 -8.59 -13.88 13.53
CA VAL A 156 -9.81 -13.66 14.33
C VAL A 156 -10.04 -14.84 15.30
N LEU A 157 -9.91 -16.07 14.83
CA LEU A 157 -10.08 -17.29 15.66
C LEU A 157 -9.14 -17.31 16.85
N LYS A 158 -7.90 -16.87 16.71
CA LYS A 158 -6.95 -16.75 17.84
C LYS A 158 -7.46 -15.77 18.92
N ILE A 159 -8.14 -14.71 18.53
CA ILE A 159 -8.71 -13.73 19.48
C ILE A 159 -9.97 -14.31 20.14
N LEU A 160 -10.82 -14.98 19.35
CA LEU A 160 -12.06 -15.59 19.83
C LEU A 160 -11.81 -16.76 20.77
N ASP A 161 -10.76 -17.56 20.54
CA ASP A 161 -10.33 -18.65 21.43
C ASP A 161 -10.01 -18.13 22.83
N LEU A 162 -9.32 -16.98 22.94
CA LEU A 162 -9.08 -16.31 24.22
C LEU A 162 -10.36 -15.83 24.91
N GLN A 163 -11.47 -15.73 24.20
CA GLN A 163 -12.80 -15.33 24.69
C GLN A 163 -13.75 -16.53 24.83
N SER A 164 -13.23 -17.75 24.76
CA SER A 164 -13.98 -19.01 24.88
C SER A 164 -15.07 -19.21 23.80
N VAL A 165 -14.86 -18.67 22.62
CA VAL A 165 -15.69 -18.89 21.43
C VAL A 165 -15.02 -19.91 20.54
N SER A 166 -15.73 -20.98 20.21
CA SER A 166 -15.22 -22.06 19.35
C SER A 166 -15.21 -21.66 17.87
N GLU A 167 -14.34 -22.31 17.10
CA GLU A 167 -14.29 -22.15 15.63
C GLU A 167 -15.63 -22.48 14.97
N SER A 168 -16.36 -23.47 15.48
CA SER A 168 -17.67 -23.86 14.95
C SER A 168 -18.71 -22.74 15.11
N GLU A 169 -18.75 -22.09 16.26
CA GLU A 169 -19.64 -20.96 16.54
C GLU A 169 -19.30 -19.76 15.66
N ALA A 170 -18.00 -19.45 15.52
CA ALA A 170 -17.54 -18.37 14.66
C ALA A 170 -17.93 -18.62 13.19
N ASN A 171 -17.68 -19.82 12.68
CA ASN A 171 -18.03 -20.19 11.31
C ASN A 171 -19.53 -20.18 11.02
N GLN A 172 -20.37 -20.45 12.03
CA GLN A 172 -21.81 -20.32 11.90
C GLN A 172 -22.24 -18.86 11.67
N VAL A 173 -21.62 -17.92 12.39
CA VAL A 173 -21.86 -16.48 12.19
C VAL A 173 -21.35 -16.01 10.83
N TRP A 174 -20.22 -16.55 10.36
CA TRP A 174 -19.57 -16.15 9.11
C TRP A 174 -20.15 -16.79 7.85
N GLY A 175 -21.11 -17.73 7.97
CA GLY A 175 -21.67 -18.46 6.82
C GLY A 175 -22.28 -17.58 5.73
N ASP A 176 -22.89 -16.45 6.12
CA ASP A 176 -23.53 -15.50 5.22
C ASP A 176 -22.73 -14.17 5.08
N VAL A 177 -21.50 -14.12 5.60
CA VAL A 177 -20.67 -12.92 5.56
C VAL A 177 -19.80 -12.90 4.31
N ASP A 178 -19.85 -11.80 3.56
CA ASP A 178 -19.01 -11.60 2.38
C ASP A 178 -17.52 -11.59 2.75
N ASP A 179 -16.71 -12.24 1.91
CA ASP A 179 -15.24 -12.28 2.08
C ASP A 179 -14.61 -10.90 2.16
N GLN A 180 -15.20 -9.88 1.53
CA GLN A 180 -14.72 -8.49 1.62
C GLN A 180 -14.73 -7.97 3.06
N PHE A 181 -15.61 -8.44 3.92
CA PHE A 181 -15.63 -8.06 5.33
C PHE A 181 -14.34 -8.45 6.03
N PHE A 182 -13.84 -9.68 5.78
CA PHE A 182 -12.59 -10.19 6.36
C PHE A 182 -11.34 -9.48 5.81
N LEU A 183 -11.45 -8.91 4.62
CA LEU A 183 -10.34 -8.19 3.98
C LEU A 183 -10.27 -6.72 4.40
N ARG A 184 -11.38 -6.13 4.84
CA ARG A 184 -11.49 -4.71 5.19
C ARG A 184 -11.35 -4.42 6.67
N GLU A 185 -11.88 -5.33 7.49
CA GLU A 185 -11.98 -5.09 8.92
C GLU A 185 -10.77 -5.67 9.66
N ARG A 186 -10.41 -5.06 10.79
CA ARG A 186 -9.33 -5.56 11.64
C ARG A 186 -9.80 -6.82 12.37
N ALA A 187 -8.90 -7.78 12.58
CA ALA A 187 -9.22 -9.02 13.27
C ALA A 187 -9.87 -8.81 14.66
N ALA A 188 -9.46 -7.76 15.39
CA ALA A 188 -10.05 -7.41 16.68
C ALA A 188 -11.50 -6.90 16.54
N ASP A 189 -11.83 -6.19 15.47
CA ASP A 189 -13.16 -5.67 15.22
C ASP A 189 -14.08 -6.78 14.74
N ILE A 190 -13.60 -7.67 13.87
CA ILE A 190 -14.33 -8.87 13.45
C ILE A 190 -14.64 -9.76 14.67
N ALA A 191 -13.66 -10.00 15.56
CA ALA A 191 -13.86 -10.77 16.76
C ALA A 191 -14.93 -10.13 17.67
N TYR A 192 -14.88 -8.81 17.84
CA TYR A 192 -15.86 -8.06 18.61
C TYR A 192 -17.28 -8.19 18.03
N PHE A 193 -17.46 -8.02 16.72
CA PHE A 193 -18.75 -8.20 16.06
C PHE A 193 -19.23 -9.64 16.12
N THR A 194 -18.35 -10.62 15.89
CA THR A 194 -18.69 -12.05 15.96
C THR A 194 -19.21 -12.41 17.35
N LYS A 195 -18.51 -11.98 18.40
CA LYS A 195 -18.94 -12.25 19.78
C LYS A 195 -20.25 -11.55 20.09
N GLY A 196 -20.44 -10.31 19.69
CA GLY A 196 -21.68 -9.60 19.92
C GLY A 196 -22.90 -10.23 19.25
N ILE A 197 -22.72 -10.85 18.07
CA ILE A 197 -23.78 -11.62 17.40
C ILE A 197 -24.08 -12.89 18.19
N LEU A 198 -23.07 -13.59 18.68
CA LEU A 198 -23.25 -14.84 19.47
C LEU A 198 -23.90 -14.57 20.84
N ASP A 199 -23.58 -13.45 21.49
CA ASP A 199 -24.13 -13.06 22.77
C ASP A 199 -25.55 -12.42 22.64
N GLY A 200 -25.97 -12.08 21.41
CA GLY A 200 -27.23 -11.45 21.10
C GLY A 200 -28.42 -12.41 20.99
N ASP A 201 -29.65 -11.86 21.00
CA ASP A 201 -30.87 -12.63 20.76
C ASP A 201 -31.04 -12.82 19.23
N ASN A 202 -31.06 -14.05 18.73
CA ASN A 202 -31.16 -14.43 17.32
C ASN A 202 -32.41 -13.86 16.59
N ASN A 203 -33.35 -13.26 17.30
CA ASN A 203 -34.59 -12.68 16.74
C ASN A 203 -34.58 -11.15 16.63
N GLN A 204 -33.47 -10.48 17.00
CA GLN A 204 -33.38 -9.02 16.93
C GLN A 204 -32.08 -8.57 16.24
N PRO A 205 -32.08 -7.44 15.49
CA PRO A 205 -30.86 -6.89 14.93
C PRO A 205 -29.89 -6.47 16.05
N VAL A 206 -28.65 -6.91 15.95
CA VAL A 206 -27.60 -6.55 16.89
C VAL A 206 -26.97 -5.24 16.44
N ILE A 207 -27.04 -4.20 17.29
CA ILE A 207 -26.36 -2.91 17.09
C ILE A 207 -25.26 -2.82 18.13
N GLN A 208 -24.01 -2.72 17.66
CA GLN A 208 -22.85 -2.55 18.53
C GLN A 208 -22.18 -1.20 18.24
N ILE A 209 -21.89 -0.45 19.30
CA ILE A 209 -21.17 0.83 19.23
C ILE A 209 -19.85 0.63 19.98
N ARG A 210 -18.74 0.96 19.35
CA ARG A 210 -17.42 0.95 19.95
C ARG A 210 -16.82 2.33 19.91
N ASP A 211 -16.40 2.85 21.05
CA ASP A 211 -15.56 4.05 21.11
C ASP A 211 -14.14 3.68 20.63
N VAL A 212 -13.59 4.45 19.70
CA VAL A 212 -12.29 4.25 19.06
C VAL A 212 -11.24 5.13 19.71
#